data_86fa7803d35bb2a89d357cfff13d892b
#
_entry.id   86fa7803d35bb2a89d357cfff13d892b
#
_cell.length_a   1.000
_cell.length_b   1.000
_cell.length_c   1.000
_cell.angle_alpha   90.00
_cell.angle_beta   90.00
_cell.angle_gamma   90.00
#
_symmetry.space_group_name_H-M   'P 1'
#
loop_
_entity.id
_entity.type
_entity.pdbx_description
1 polymer ?
#
loop_
_entity_poly.entity_id
_entity_poly.type
_entity_poly.pdbx_seq_one_letter_code
_entity_poly.pdbx_strand_id
1 'polypeptide(L)'
;RSPEAIRIYADQNDSESLRFLVYKLRNLRGIRQEYASDANSPLLPYLVEDFVSNVQETYDNTADTAYLSVIDRARVLQREQQDFIAFAQKVVAEKRSKSLAMWQSAIAMMYYYSGQFAQADQAAEAALPLSGTPMMRTNARDVRVFTFLAHRGITDATLNAIVPDLRRW
;
A
#
# COMPACT_ATOMS: atom_id res chain seq x y z
N ARG A 1 -5.61 -21.42 17.79
CA ARG A 1 -6.95 -20.81 17.56
C ARG A 1 -7.22 -20.79 16.06
N SER A 2 -8.45 -21.05 15.63
CA SER A 2 -8.82 -20.99 14.22
C SER A 2 -8.85 -19.54 13.72
N PRO A 3 -8.64 -19.28 12.41
CA PRO A 3 -8.77 -17.93 11.85
C PRO A 3 -10.13 -17.28 12.12
N GLU A 4 -11.21 -18.08 12.13
CA GLU A 4 -12.55 -17.59 12.45
C GLU A 4 -12.68 -17.14 13.91
N ALA A 5 -12.12 -17.89 14.86
CA ALA A 5 -12.14 -17.49 16.27
C ALA A 5 -11.39 -16.17 16.49
N ILE A 6 -10.29 -15.97 15.76
CA ILE A 6 -9.50 -14.73 15.86
C ILE A 6 -10.26 -13.55 15.26
N ARG A 7 -11.00 -13.74 14.14
CA ARG A 7 -11.88 -12.70 13.59
C ARG A 7 -12.96 -12.25 14.57
N ILE A 8 -13.59 -13.18 15.29
CA ILE A 8 -14.59 -12.84 16.31
C ILE A 8 -13.98 -11.93 17.39
N TYR A 9 -12.76 -12.19 17.82
CA TYR A 9 -12.07 -11.34 18.80
C TYR A 9 -11.66 -9.97 18.22
N ALA A 10 -11.20 -9.93 16.97
CA ALA A 10 -10.87 -8.68 16.30
C ALA A 10 -12.10 -7.78 16.12
N ASP A 11 -13.26 -8.35 15.78
CA ASP A 11 -14.56 -7.65 15.71
C ASP A 11 -15.00 -7.05 17.05
N GLN A 12 -14.47 -7.56 18.17
CA GLN A 12 -14.70 -7.05 19.52
C GLN A 12 -13.70 -5.98 19.96
N ASN A 13 -12.96 -5.35 19.05
CA ASN A 13 -11.90 -4.36 19.33
C ASN A 13 -10.73 -4.90 20.16
N ASP A 14 -10.44 -6.19 20.09
CA ASP A 14 -9.26 -6.77 20.70
C ASP A 14 -8.01 -6.50 19.85
N SER A 15 -7.22 -5.50 20.25
CA SER A 15 -6.02 -5.07 19.55
C SER A 15 -4.95 -6.16 19.42
N GLU A 16 -4.86 -7.10 20.38
CA GLU A 16 -3.90 -8.22 20.30
C GLU A 16 -4.31 -9.23 19.25
N SER A 17 -5.59 -9.57 19.20
CA SER A 17 -6.13 -10.47 18.17
C SER A 17 -6.00 -9.85 16.78
N LEU A 18 -6.22 -8.54 16.63
CA LEU A 18 -6.01 -7.82 15.38
C LEU A 18 -4.54 -7.90 14.93
N ARG A 19 -3.59 -7.60 15.84
CA ARG A 19 -2.15 -7.72 15.55
C ARG A 19 -1.76 -9.14 15.15
N PHE A 20 -2.32 -10.15 15.82
CA PHE A 20 -2.05 -11.55 15.49
C PHE A 20 -2.59 -11.93 14.10
N LEU A 21 -3.77 -11.44 13.71
CA LEU A 21 -4.33 -11.64 12.38
C LEU A 21 -3.47 -10.99 11.30
N VAL A 22 -3.09 -9.73 11.49
CA VAL A 22 -2.18 -9.02 10.59
C VAL A 22 -0.89 -9.82 10.43
N TYR A 23 -0.26 -10.23 11.53
CA TYR A 23 0.95 -11.04 11.48
C TYR A 23 0.79 -12.36 10.71
N LYS A 24 -0.35 -13.03 10.83
CA LYS A 24 -0.63 -14.30 10.13
C LYS A 24 -0.92 -14.11 8.64
N LEU A 25 -1.53 -13.00 8.26
CA LEU A 25 -2.04 -12.75 6.91
C LEU A 25 -1.25 -11.68 6.15
N ARG A 26 -0.15 -11.18 6.73
CA ARG A 26 0.66 -10.05 6.22
C ARG A 26 1.36 -10.27 4.87
N ASN A 27 1.19 -11.41 4.25
CA ASN A 27 1.74 -11.72 2.93
C ASN A 27 0.66 -11.59 1.85
N LEU A 28 1.09 -11.49 0.59
CA LEU A 28 0.16 -11.34 -0.54
C LEU A 28 -0.87 -12.47 -0.64
N ARG A 29 -0.51 -13.70 -0.23
CA ARG A 29 -1.45 -14.83 -0.19
C ARG A 29 -2.57 -14.58 0.81
N GLY A 30 -2.24 -14.09 2.00
CA GLY A 30 -3.21 -13.75 3.04
C GLY A 30 -4.14 -12.61 2.59
N ILE A 31 -3.57 -11.56 2.00
CA ILE A 31 -4.35 -10.44 1.43
C ILE A 31 -5.34 -10.93 0.37
N ARG A 32 -4.90 -11.80 -0.55
CA ARG A 32 -5.75 -12.39 -1.60
C ARG A 32 -6.88 -13.25 -1.01
N GLN A 33 -6.59 -14.05 0.01
CA GLN A 33 -7.58 -14.87 0.69
C GLN A 33 -8.62 -14.02 1.42
N GLU A 34 -8.18 -12.96 2.12
CA GLU A 34 -9.07 -12.05 2.82
C GLU A 34 -10.00 -11.30 1.84
N TYR A 35 -9.43 -10.77 0.76
CA TYR A 35 -10.20 -10.10 -0.29
C TYR A 35 -11.21 -11.03 -0.98
N ALA A 36 -10.83 -12.27 -1.21
CA ALA A 36 -11.74 -13.28 -1.82
C ALA A 36 -12.91 -13.63 -0.90
N SER A 37 -12.66 -13.67 0.41
CA SER A 37 -13.68 -13.91 1.43
C SER A 37 -14.62 -12.71 1.59
N ASP A 38 -14.05 -11.53 1.76
CA ASP A 38 -14.79 -10.27 1.85
C ASP A 38 -13.96 -9.11 1.27
N ALA A 39 -14.39 -8.58 0.12
CA ALA A 39 -13.74 -7.44 -0.55
C ALA A 39 -13.78 -6.13 0.28
N ASN A 40 -14.60 -6.08 1.32
CA ASN A 40 -14.76 -4.96 2.23
C ASN A 40 -14.35 -5.28 3.67
N SER A 41 -13.62 -6.38 3.87
CA SER A 41 -13.12 -6.77 5.19
C SER A 41 -12.39 -5.61 5.87
N PRO A 42 -12.69 -5.31 7.14
CA PRO A 42 -12.00 -4.28 7.91
C PRO A 42 -10.52 -4.60 8.15
N LEU A 43 -10.07 -5.82 7.90
CA LEU A 43 -8.66 -6.21 7.98
C LEU A 43 -7.85 -5.75 6.77
N LEU A 44 -8.45 -5.62 5.59
CA LEU A 44 -7.71 -5.30 4.36
C LEU A 44 -6.88 -4.01 4.46
N PRO A 45 -7.36 -2.90 5.05
CA PRO A 45 -6.53 -1.71 5.21
C PRO A 45 -5.24 -1.98 6.00
N TYR A 46 -5.33 -2.71 7.10
CA TYR A 46 -4.17 -3.05 7.94
C TYR A 46 -3.20 -3.99 7.22
N LEU A 47 -3.71 -4.97 6.48
CA LEU A 47 -2.89 -5.92 5.73
C LEU A 47 -2.15 -5.25 4.57
N VAL A 48 -2.82 -4.34 3.86
CA VAL A 48 -2.23 -3.59 2.75
C VAL A 48 -1.19 -2.61 3.27
N GLU A 49 -1.49 -1.87 4.35
CA GLU A 49 -0.55 -0.96 5.01
C GLU A 49 0.69 -1.70 5.50
N ASP A 50 0.53 -2.82 6.21
CA ASP A 50 1.64 -3.65 6.69
C ASP A 50 2.49 -4.18 5.52
N PHE A 51 1.85 -4.61 4.41
CA PHE A 51 2.58 -5.07 3.23
C PHE A 51 3.42 -3.94 2.60
N VAL A 52 2.84 -2.74 2.44
CA VAL A 52 3.55 -1.57 1.91
C VAL A 52 4.71 -1.17 2.82
N SER A 53 4.50 -1.15 4.14
CA SER A 53 5.53 -0.82 5.12
C SER A 53 6.68 -1.84 5.10
N ASN A 54 6.38 -3.13 5.00
CA ASN A 54 7.42 -4.17 4.90
C ASN A 54 8.27 -4.02 3.63
N VAL A 55 7.65 -3.62 2.52
CA VAL A 55 8.40 -3.32 1.29
C VAL A 55 9.31 -2.12 1.51
N GLN A 56 8.81 -1.04 2.11
CA GLN A 56 9.61 0.14 2.45
C GLN A 56 10.80 -0.23 3.33
N GLU A 57 10.57 -0.89 4.45
CA GLU A 57 11.63 -1.30 5.39
C GLU A 57 12.72 -2.12 4.71
N THR A 58 12.34 -2.95 3.74
CA THR A 58 13.31 -3.77 3.03
C THR A 58 14.17 -2.94 2.08
N TYR A 59 13.66 -1.87 1.49
CA TYR A 59 14.46 -0.93 0.70
C TYR A 59 15.35 -0.06 1.58
N ASP A 60 14.85 0.41 2.71
CA ASP A 60 15.60 1.27 3.63
C ASP A 60 16.76 0.50 4.31
N ASN A 61 16.57 -0.79 4.57
CA ASN A 61 17.56 -1.66 5.22
C ASN A 61 18.52 -2.38 4.25
N THR A 62 18.58 -1.99 2.99
CA THR A 62 19.52 -2.60 2.02
C THR A 62 20.99 -2.39 2.36
N ALA A 63 21.32 -1.50 3.30
CA ALA A 63 22.68 -1.27 3.77
C ALA A 63 23.21 -2.36 4.75
N ASP A 64 22.33 -3.16 5.37
CA ASP A 64 22.71 -4.12 6.43
C ASP A 64 22.57 -5.59 6.00
N THR A 65 23.00 -5.89 4.80
CA THR A 65 22.76 -7.17 4.10
C THR A 65 23.86 -8.20 4.30
N ALA A 66 24.23 -8.50 5.56
CA ALA A 66 25.29 -9.49 5.83
C ALA A 66 24.94 -10.96 5.47
N TYR A 67 23.68 -11.31 5.15
CA TYR A 67 23.24 -12.72 5.14
C TYR A 67 22.49 -13.24 3.88
N LEU A 68 22.15 -12.39 2.93
CA LEU A 68 21.57 -12.85 1.65
C LEU A 68 22.22 -12.09 0.50
N SER A 69 22.43 -12.75 -0.64
CA SER A 69 22.94 -12.02 -1.79
C SER A 69 21.97 -10.90 -2.14
N VAL A 70 22.48 -9.67 -2.26
CA VAL A 70 21.69 -8.47 -2.61
C VAL A 70 20.84 -8.72 -3.86
N ILE A 71 21.35 -9.55 -4.78
CA ILE A 71 20.69 -9.91 -6.04
C ILE A 71 19.45 -10.78 -5.79
N ASP A 72 19.52 -11.74 -4.89
CA ASP A 72 18.39 -12.65 -4.63
C ASP A 72 17.27 -11.95 -3.87
N ARG A 73 17.61 -11.08 -2.93
CA ARG A 73 16.63 -10.21 -2.25
C ARG A 73 15.92 -9.26 -3.22
N ALA A 74 16.66 -8.57 -4.05
CA ALA A 74 16.10 -7.65 -5.02
C ALA A 74 15.12 -8.34 -5.99
N ARG A 75 15.44 -9.58 -6.41
CA ARG A 75 14.58 -10.37 -7.29
C ARG A 75 13.27 -10.79 -6.62
N VAL A 76 13.33 -11.26 -5.38
CA VAL A 76 12.13 -11.67 -4.62
C VAL A 76 11.24 -10.47 -4.38
N LEU A 77 11.80 -9.36 -3.91
CA LEU A 77 11.06 -8.12 -3.68
C LEU A 77 10.42 -7.58 -4.95
N GLN A 78 11.15 -7.50 -6.04
CA GLN A 78 10.63 -7.03 -7.31
C GLN A 78 9.48 -7.90 -7.80
N ARG A 79 9.59 -9.21 -7.65
CA ARG A 79 8.53 -10.15 -8.03
C ARG A 79 7.30 -9.98 -7.13
N GLU A 80 7.47 -9.91 -5.82
CA GLU A 80 6.36 -9.71 -4.89
C GLU A 80 5.64 -8.38 -5.11
N GLN A 81 6.39 -7.32 -5.42
CA GLN A 81 5.80 -6.03 -5.78
C GLN A 81 4.98 -6.11 -7.07
N GLN A 82 5.52 -6.76 -8.12
CA GLN A 82 4.81 -6.95 -9.38
C GLN A 82 3.54 -7.78 -9.19
N ASP A 83 3.62 -8.85 -8.40
CA ASP A 83 2.48 -9.70 -8.07
C ASP A 83 1.42 -8.94 -7.25
N PHE A 84 1.84 -8.05 -6.35
CA PHE A 84 0.94 -7.19 -5.59
C PHE A 84 0.30 -6.14 -6.51
N ILE A 85 1.08 -5.45 -7.36
CA ILE A 85 0.57 -4.46 -8.31
C ILE A 85 -0.50 -5.10 -9.21
N ALA A 86 -0.21 -6.26 -9.81
CA ALA A 86 -1.15 -6.96 -10.67
C ALA A 86 -2.45 -7.33 -9.93
N PHE A 87 -2.33 -7.78 -8.68
CA PHE A 87 -3.49 -8.08 -7.86
C PHE A 87 -4.31 -6.83 -7.51
N ALA A 88 -3.65 -5.77 -7.06
CA ALA A 88 -4.30 -4.52 -6.66
C ALA A 88 -4.98 -3.84 -7.87
N GLN A 89 -4.38 -3.88 -9.05
CA GLN A 89 -4.99 -3.41 -10.30
C GLN A 89 -6.29 -4.18 -10.61
N LYS A 90 -6.29 -5.50 -10.42
CA LYS A 90 -7.50 -6.32 -10.55
C LYS A 90 -8.58 -5.88 -9.56
N VAL A 91 -8.22 -5.65 -8.29
CA VAL A 91 -9.17 -5.17 -7.27
C VAL A 91 -9.80 -3.82 -7.66
N VAL A 92 -8.97 -2.89 -8.16
CA VAL A 92 -9.45 -1.57 -8.62
C VAL A 92 -10.37 -1.71 -9.84
N ALA A 93 -10.05 -2.59 -10.77
CA ALA A 93 -10.87 -2.84 -11.97
C ALA A 93 -12.21 -3.52 -11.64
N GLU A 94 -12.25 -4.43 -10.68
CA GLU A 94 -13.47 -5.14 -10.25
C GLU A 94 -14.45 -4.22 -9.51
N LYS A 95 -13.98 -3.15 -8.88
CA LYS A 95 -14.79 -2.16 -8.14
C LYS A 95 -15.67 -2.78 -7.02
N ARG A 96 -15.29 -3.93 -6.50
CA ARG A 96 -16.00 -4.60 -5.39
C ARG A 96 -15.66 -4.01 -4.03
N SER A 97 -14.46 -3.43 -3.90
CA SER A 97 -14.02 -2.79 -2.66
C SER A 97 -14.53 -1.35 -2.55
N LYS A 98 -14.90 -0.94 -1.34
CA LYS A 98 -15.21 0.46 -1.00
C LYS A 98 -13.94 1.29 -0.76
N SER A 99 -12.77 0.65 -0.71
CA SER A 99 -11.47 1.25 -0.36
C SER A 99 -10.55 1.37 -1.58
N LEU A 100 -11.08 1.72 -2.75
CA LEU A 100 -10.32 1.74 -4.01
C LEU A 100 -9.17 2.74 -3.99
N ALA A 101 -9.34 3.90 -3.31
CA ALA A 101 -8.28 4.89 -3.14
C ALA A 101 -7.06 4.29 -2.41
N MET A 102 -7.27 3.47 -1.37
CA MET A 102 -6.20 2.76 -0.66
C MET A 102 -5.44 1.81 -1.59
N TRP A 103 -6.15 0.98 -2.36
CA TRP A 103 -5.52 0.02 -3.27
C TRP A 103 -4.69 0.72 -4.35
N GLN A 104 -5.23 1.79 -4.91
CA GLN A 104 -4.53 2.56 -5.94
C GLN A 104 -3.33 3.33 -5.38
N SER A 105 -3.42 3.86 -4.16
CA SER A 105 -2.29 4.47 -3.45
C SER A 105 -1.19 3.45 -3.16
N ALA A 106 -1.57 2.23 -2.76
CA ALA A 106 -0.60 1.15 -2.56
C ALA A 106 0.13 0.77 -3.86
N ILE A 107 -0.56 0.75 -5.02
CA ILE A 107 0.08 0.59 -6.34
C ILE A 107 1.11 1.69 -6.58
N ALA A 108 0.76 2.95 -6.28
CA ALA A 108 1.67 4.07 -6.45
C ALA A 108 2.94 3.92 -5.60
N MET A 109 2.80 3.50 -4.33
CA MET A 109 3.92 3.26 -3.45
C MET A 109 4.79 2.08 -3.92
N MET A 110 4.20 1.01 -4.47
CA MET A 110 4.97 -0.08 -5.06
C MET A 110 5.83 0.39 -6.24
N TYR A 111 5.28 1.20 -7.14
CA TYR A 111 6.06 1.81 -8.22
C TYR A 111 7.14 2.74 -7.70
N TYR A 112 6.84 3.52 -6.65
CA TYR A 112 7.81 4.42 -6.04
C TYR A 112 9.02 3.65 -5.49
N TYR A 113 8.81 2.61 -4.67
CA TYR A 113 9.89 1.81 -4.10
C TYR A 113 10.71 1.05 -5.15
N SER A 114 10.14 0.75 -6.31
CA SER A 114 10.87 0.17 -7.43
C SER A 114 11.57 1.20 -8.33
N GLY A 115 11.58 2.49 -7.94
CA GLY A 115 12.22 3.57 -8.72
C GLY A 115 11.47 3.98 -9.98
N GLN A 116 10.25 3.50 -10.17
CA GLN A 116 9.40 3.81 -11.34
C GLN A 116 8.56 5.05 -11.07
N PHE A 117 9.23 6.22 -10.87
CA PHE A 117 8.59 7.43 -10.37
C PHE A 117 7.50 7.99 -11.28
N ALA A 118 7.64 7.83 -12.59
CA ALA A 118 6.60 8.28 -13.54
C ALA A 118 5.30 7.44 -13.39
N GLN A 119 5.43 6.12 -13.24
CA GLN A 119 4.29 5.24 -12.99
C GLN A 119 3.69 5.47 -11.60
N ALA A 120 4.54 5.76 -10.60
CA ALA A 120 4.10 6.11 -9.26
C ALA A 120 3.22 7.37 -9.25
N ASP A 121 3.68 8.45 -9.91
CA ASP A 121 2.96 9.72 -10.05
C ASP A 121 1.61 9.51 -10.77
N GLN A 122 1.62 8.79 -11.89
CA GLN A 122 0.40 8.46 -12.62
C GLN A 122 -0.59 7.63 -11.78
N ALA A 123 -0.11 6.64 -11.05
CA ALA A 123 -0.94 5.80 -10.18
C ALA A 123 -1.53 6.59 -9.02
N ALA A 124 -0.76 7.51 -8.43
CA ALA A 124 -1.21 8.38 -7.36
C ALA A 124 -2.30 9.36 -7.82
N GLU A 125 -2.14 9.99 -8.98
CA GLU A 125 -3.18 10.83 -9.59
C GLU A 125 -4.48 10.03 -9.80
N ALA A 126 -4.38 8.77 -10.26
CA ALA A 126 -5.52 7.91 -10.47
C ALA A 126 -6.23 7.51 -9.16
N ALA A 127 -5.59 7.64 -7.99
CA ALA A 127 -6.20 7.35 -6.70
C ALA A 127 -7.18 8.43 -6.23
N LEU A 128 -6.95 9.70 -6.61
CA LEU A 128 -7.69 10.86 -6.09
C LEU A 128 -9.22 10.79 -6.26
N PRO A 129 -9.76 10.35 -7.41
CA PRO A 129 -11.22 10.28 -7.61
C PRO A 129 -11.85 9.00 -7.04
N LEU A 130 -11.06 8.07 -6.52
CA LEU A 130 -11.56 6.76 -6.10
C LEU A 130 -12.23 6.78 -4.73
N SER A 131 -13.10 5.78 -4.49
CA SER A 131 -13.82 5.61 -3.23
C SER A 131 -12.87 5.20 -2.08
N GLY A 132 -13.18 5.68 -0.89
CA GLY A 132 -12.46 5.38 0.34
C GLY A 132 -13.00 6.18 1.51
N THR A 133 -12.54 5.85 2.72
CA THR A 133 -12.81 6.68 3.91
C THR A 133 -12.16 8.07 3.77
N PRO A 134 -12.55 9.06 4.58
CA PRO A 134 -11.87 10.37 4.60
C PRO A 134 -10.36 10.23 4.78
N MET A 135 -9.90 9.35 5.67
CA MET A 135 -8.49 9.08 5.92
C MET A 135 -7.79 8.50 4.68
N MET A 136 -8.40 7.52 3.99
CA MET A 136 -7.84 6.94 2.76
C MET A 136 -7.70 7.99 1.64
N ARG A 137 -8.66 8.91 1.53
CA ARG A 137 -8.60 10.01 0.54
C ARG A 137 -7.54 11.05 0.90
N THR A 138 -7.34 11.33 2.20
CA THR A 138 -6.22 12.16 2.65
C THR A 138 -4.90 11.50 2.30
N ASN A 139 -4.71 10.24 2.68
CA ASN A 139 -3.51 9.48 2.34
C ASN A 139 -3.24 9.44 0.81
N ALA A 140 -4.27 9.34 -0.02
CA ALA A 140 -4.09 9.38 -1.48
C ALA A 140 -3.52 10.73 -1.97
N ARG A 141 -3.90 11.84 -1.33
CA ARG A 141 -3.31 13.16 -1.63
C ARG A 141 -1.86 13.25 -1.17
N ASP A 142 -1.55 12.69 0.00
CA ASP A 142 -0.19 12.66 0.54
C ASP A 142 0.74 11.86 -0.37
N VAL A 143 0.29 10.67 -0.77
CA VAL A 143 1.01 9.82 -1.74
C VAL A 143 1.21 10.56 -3.06
N ARG A 144 0.19 11.28 -3.53
CA ARG A 144 0.32 12.09 -4.76
C ARG A 144 1.37 13.19 -4.64
N VAL A 145 1.39 13.95 -3.54
CA VAL A 145 2.42 14.98 -3.31
C VAL A 145 3.81 14.37 -3.33
N PHE A 146 3.96 13.26 -2.65
CA PHE A 146 5.23 12.55 -2.51
C PHE A 146 5.75 12.01 -3.86
N THR A 147 4.91 11.29 -4.60
CA THR A 147 5.28 10.71 -5.90
C THR A 147 5.50 11.76 -6.98
N PHE A 148 4.73 12.86 -6.96
CA PHE A 148 4.91 14.00 -7.85
C PHE A 148 6.30 14.65 -7.68
N LEU A 149 6.72 14.92 -6.44
CA LEU A 149 8.03 15.47 -6.16
C LEU A 149 9.16 14.50 -6.53
N ALA A 150 8.98 13.22 -6.28
CA ALA A 150 9.95 12.19 -6.67
C ALA A 150 10.12 12.11 -8.20
N HIS A 151 9.02 12.26 -8.95
CA HIS A 151 9.05 12.22 -10.42
C HIS A 151 9.59 13.51 -11.04
N ARG A 152 9.16 14.68 -10.53
CA ARG A 152 9.43 15.98 -11.14
C ARG A 152 10.64 16.70 -10.56
N GLY A 153 11.14 16.22 -9.41
CA GLY A 153 12.17 16.91 -8.64
C GLY A 153 11.64 18.07 -7.81
N ILE A 154 12.48 18.55 -6.89
CA ILE A 154 12.17 19.69 -6.01
C ILE A 154 12.68 20.96 -6.66
N THR A 155 11.77 21.78 -7.17
CA THR A 155 12.00 23.09 -7.77
C THR A 155 10.94 24.06 -7.28
N ASP A 156 11.16 25.36 -7.42
CA ASP A 156 10.15 26.37 -7.07
C ASP A 156 8.83 26.13 -7.83
N ALA A 157 8.90 25.71 -9.08
CA ALA A 157 7.72 25.40 -9.88
C ALA A 157 6.94 24.20 -9.33
N THR A 158 7.63 23.10 -8.96
CA THR A 158 6.99 21.92 -8.40
C THR A 158 6.47 22.16 -6.99
N LEU A 159 7.19 22.92 -6.16
CA LEU A 159 6.73 23.32 -4.83
C LEU A 159 5.48 24.19 -4.93
N ASN A 160 5.45 25.18 -5.82
CA ASN A 160 4.26 26.01 -6.04
C ASN A 160 3.05 25.19 -6.51
N ALA A 161 3.27 24.15 -7.32
CA ALA A 161 2.20 23.28 -7.80
C ALA A 161 1.51 22.47 -6.68
N ILE A 162 2.21 22.13 -5.59
CA ILE A 162 1.67 21.37 -4.46
C ILE A 162 1.17 22.23 -3.29
N VAL A 163 1.43 23.54 -3.30
CA VAL A 163 0.97 24.46 -2.23
C VAL A 163 -0.52 24.33 -1.93
N PRO A 164 -1.44 24.20 -2.91
CA PRO A 164 -2.85 24.02 -2.63
C PRO A 164 -3.16 22.74 -1.83
N ASP A 165 -2.38 21.67 -2.04
CA ASP A 165 -2.54 20.42 -1.30
C ASP A 165 -2.00 20.57 0.13
N LEU A 166 -0.83 21.18 0.29
CA LEU A 166 -0.21 21.44 1.60
C LEU A 166 -1.05 22.36 2.50
N ARG A 167 -1.77 23.34 1.93
CA ARG A 167 -2.63 24.26 2.71
C ARG A 167 -3.90 23.60 3.25
N ARG A 168 -4.19 22.38 2.85
CA ARG A 168 -5.36 21.61 3.32
C ARG A 168 -5.03 20.69 4.51
N TRP A 169 -3.79 20.70 4.94
CA TRP A 169 -3.30 20.03 6.13
C TRP A 169 -3.42 20.98 7.32
#